data_bc13080c1af6e8c6befa03db1d0c5395
#
_entry.id   bc13080c1af6e8c6befa03db1d0c5395
#
_cell.length_a   1.000
_cell.length_b   1.000
_cell.length_c   1.000
_cell.angle_alpha   90.00
_cell.angle_beta   90.00
_cell.angle_gamma   90.00
#
_symmetry.space_group_name_H-M   'P 1'
#
loop_
_entity.id
_entity.type
_entity.pdbx_description
1 polymer ?
#
loop_
_entity_poly.entity_id
_entity_poly.type
_entity_poly.pdbx_seq_one_letter_code
_entity_poly.pdbx_strand_id
1 'polypeptide(L)'
;MDRVDRTEIRPCRAADVPLLGRHLPAPGAPARHAERFARQEAGAGTYLLAWRDGVPVGHGQIRWDGCAAPEVRAEVGECPEFNGLDVRAGLRGQGIGTALIHAAEELTRERGGTVLGLGVGRDNPRAAALYARLGYAPVVAYTDHWSRTDAEGRTHTYADACVFLVRPLGTRNG
;
A
#
# COMPACT_ATOMS: atom_id res chain seq x y z
N MET A 1 -28.43 2.38 19.45
CA MET A 1 -27.01 2.35 19.85
C MET A 1 -26.19 2.15 18.61
N ASP A 2 -25.71 3.25 18.06
CA ASP A 2 -24.98 3.24 16.80
C ASP A 2 -23.68 2.45 16.97
N ARG A 3 -23.63 1.29 16.31
CA ARG A 3 -22.40 0.56 16.11
C ARG A 3 -21.57 1.41 15.15
N VAL A 4 -20.75 2.27 15.72
CA VAL A 4 -19.77 3.02 14.92
C VAL A 4 -18.99 1.98 14.13
N ASP A 5 -19.08 2.06 12.82
CA ASP A 5 -18.46 1.16 11.84
C ASP A 5 -16.94 1.37 11.91
N ARG A 6 -16.34 0.84 12.98
CA ARG A 6 -14.94 1.09 13.33
C ARG A 6 -14.04 0.24 12.45
N THR A 7 -13.31 0.90 11.57
CA THR A 7 -12.25 0.26 10.80
C THR A 7 -11.05 0.02 11.71
N GLU A 8 -10.63 -1.24 11.84
CA GLU A 8 -9.40 -1.64 12.52
C GLU A 8 -8.30 -1.84 11.47
N ILE A 9 -7.12 -1.26 11.70
CA ILE A 9 -5.94 -1.45 10.85
C ILE A 9 -4.89 -2.22 11.65
N ARG A 10 -4.41 -3.32 11.10
CA ARG A 10 -3.33 -4.11 11.71
C ARG A 10 -2.50 -4.85 10.67
N PRO A 11 -1.26 -5.25 11.00
CA PRO A 11 -0.47 -6.12 10.14
C PRO A 11 -1.16 -7.47 9.90
N CYS A 12 -0.92 -8.01 8.71
CA CYS A 12 -1.40 -9.34 8.32
C CYS A 12 -0.78 -10.42 9.19
N ARG A 13 -1.58 -11.41 9.54
CA ARG A 13 -1.16 -12.64 10.22
C ARG A 13 -1.27 -13.83 9.27
N ALA A 14 -0.56 -14.90 9.53
CA ALA A 14 -0.61 -16.10 8.70
C ALA A 14 -2.04 -16.62 8.47
N ALA A 15 -2.87 -16.60 9.52
CA ALA A 15 -4.28 -17.04 9.44
C ALA A 15 -5.16 -16.13 8.58
N ASP A 16 -4.74 -14.91 8.30
CA ASP A 16 -5.51 -13.96 7.49
C ASP A 16 -5.37 -14.24 5.99
N VAL A 17 -4.24 -14.76 5.54
CA VAL A 17 -3.91 -14.92 4.12
C VAL A 17 -4.98 -15.67 3.33
N PRO A 18 -5.54 -16.80 3.81
CA PRO A 18 -6.62 -17.48 3.11
C PRO A 18 -7.91 -16.65 2.98
N LEU A 19 -8.16 -15.74 3.92
CA LEU A 19 -9.35 -14.88 3.92
C LEU A 19 -9.25 -13.77 2.87
N LEU A 20 -8.04 -13.32 2.56
CA LEU A 20 -7.80 -12.21 1.63
C LEU A 20 -8.22 -12.59 0.20
N GLY A 21 -7.90 -13.79 -0.25
CA GLY A 21 -8.34 -14.26 -1.57
C GLY A 21 -9.86 -14.35 -1.71
N ARG A 22 -10.55 -14.62 -0.61
CA ARG A 22 -12.01 -14.73 -0.57
C ARG A 22 -12.71 -13.36 -0.53
N HIS A 23 -12.20 -12.44 0.28
CA HIS A 23 -12.89 -11.17 0.56
C HIS A 23 -12.36 -10.00 -0.27
N LEU A 24 -11.15 -10.10 -0.79
CA LEU A 24 -10.49 -9.09 -1.62
C LEU A 24 -10.00 -9.73 -2.94
N PRO A 25 -10.93 -10.29 -3.73
CA PRO A 25 -10.57 -10.97 -4.96
C PRO A 25 -10.11 -9.98 -6.04
N ALA A 26 -9.07 -10.37 -6.76
CA ALA A 26 -8.60 -9.70 -7.97
C ALA A 26 -7.80 -10.71 -8.80
N PRO A 27 -7.57 -10.48 -10.09
CA PRO A 27 -6.71 -11.36 -10.88
C PRO A 27 -5.32 -11.52 -10.25
N GLY A 28 -4.92 -12.76 -9.96
CA GLY A 28 -3.65 -13.08 -9.29
C GLY A 28 -3.57 -12.72 -7.81
N ALA A 29 -4.69 -12.36 -7.17
CA ALA A 29 -4.73 -11.92 -5.78
C ALA A 29 -4.17 -12.93 -4.77
N PRO A 30 -4.51 -14.23 -4.80
CA PRO A 30 -4.00 -15.17 -3.81
C PRO A 30 -2.47 -15.22 -3.74
N ALA A 31 -1.80 -15.28 -4.89
CA ALA A 31 -0.34 -15.29 -4.97
C ALA A 31 0.26 -13.98 -4.46
N ARG A 32 -0.36 -12.85 -4.81
CA ARG A 32 0.08 -11.52 -4.40
C ARG A 32 -0.06 -11.30 -2.90
N HIS A 33 -1.15 -11.75 -2.30
CA HIS A 33 -1.34 -11.67 -0.85
C HIS A 33 -0.29 -12.51 -0.11
N ALA A 34 -0.03 -13.73 -0.57
CA ALA A 34 0.99 -14.60 0.00
C ALA A 34 2.39 -14.00 -0.14
N GLU A 35 2.72 -13.42 -1.28
CA GLU A 35 4.00 -12.76 -1.53
C GLU A 35 4.24 -11.56 -0.59
N ARG A 36 3.23 -10.71 -0.40
CA ARG A 36 3.31 -9.58 0.53
C ARG A 36 3.48 -10.03 1.97
N PHE A 37 2.76 -11.06 2.38
CA PHE A 37 2.94 -11.65 3.69
C PHE A 37 4.35 -12.25 3.86
N ALA A 38 4.87 -12.97 2.86
CA ALA A 38 6.22 -13.49 2.88
C ALA A 38 7.29 -12.38 3.00
N ARG A 39 7.09 -11.25 2.34
CA ARG A 39 7.95 -10.07 2.49
C ARG A 39 7.94 -9.53 3.91
N GLN A 40 6.78 -9.50 4.57
CA GLN A 40 6.66 -9.12 5.98
C GLN A 40 7.42 -10.08 6.89
N GLU A 41 7.28 -11.38 6.68
CA GLU A 41 7.99 -12.40 7.46
C GLU A 41 9.51 -12.30 7.30
N ALA A 42 9.98 -11.88 6.13
CA ALA A 42 11.38 -11.60 5.86
C ALA A 42 11.90 -10.27 6.43
N GLY A 43 11.04 -9.46 7.05
CA GLY A 43 11.41 -8.16 7.62
C GLY A 43 11.56 -7.02 6.60
N ALA A 44 11.29 -7.27 5.33
CA ALA A 44 11.46 -6.28 4.26
C ALA A 44 10.22 -5.43 3.99
N GLY A 45 9.12 -5.70 4.69
CA GLY A 45 7.88 -4.95 4.56
C GLY A 45 6.94 -5.14 5.74
N THR A 46 5.83 -4.43 5.71
CA THR A 46 4.68 -4.66 6.60
C THR A 46 3.42 -4.65 5.75
N TYR A 47 2.66 -5.73 5.82
CA TYR A 47 1.43 -5.88 5.07
C TYR A 47 0.23 -5.51 5.93
N LEU A 48 -0.35 -4.34 5.71
CA LEU A 48 -1.46 -3.79 6.48
C LEU A 48 -2.81 -4.22 5.93
N LEU A 49 -3.69 -4.62 6.81
CA LEU A 49 -5.08 -4.98 6.52
C LEU A 49 -6.03 -4.05 7.26
N ALA A 50 -7.08 -3.63 6.57
CA ALA A 50 -8.22 -2.94 7.16
C ALA A 50 -9.37 -3.94 7.38
N TRP A 51 -9.95 -3.91 8.56
CA TRP A 51 -11.00 -4.82 9.00
C TRP A 51 -12.26 -4.07 9.41
N ARG A 52 -13.41 -4.58 9.01
CA ARG A 52 -14.74 -4.20 9.53
C ARG A 52 -15.53 -5.45 9.85
N ASP A 53 -16.11 -5.51 11.04
CA ASP A 53 -16.93 -6.65 11.50
C ASP A 53 -16.26 -8.02 11.30
N GLY A 54 -14.95 -8.10 11.52
CA GLY A 54 -14.19 -9.34 11.37
C GLY A 54 -13.88 -9.75 9.92
N VAL A 55 -14.15 -8.88 8.94
CA VAL A 55 -13.92 -9.13 7.53
C VAL A 55 -12.86 -8.16 6.99
N PRO A 56 -11.86 -8.64 6.23
CA PRO A 56 -10.91 -7.74 5.59
C PRO A 56 -11.58 -6.97 4.46
N VAL A 57 -11.44 -5.65 4.48
CA VAL A 57 -12.09 -4.72 3.54
C VAL A 57 -11.11 -3.88 2.74
N GLY A 58 -9.84 -3.92 3.07
CA GLY A 58 -8.80 -3.20 2.36
C GLY A 58 -7.41 -3.65 2.77
N HIS A 59 -6.41 -3.30 2.00
CA HIS A 59 -5.02 -3.64 2.25
C HIS A 59 -4.05 -2.65 1.60
N GLY A 60 -2.82 -2.69 2.05
CA GLY A 60 -1.68 -2.02 1.46
C GLY A 60 -0.41 -2.50 2.13
N GLN A 61 0.74 -2.35 1.47
CA GLN A 61 2.00 -2.76 2.06
C GLN A 61 2.97 -1.59 2.19
N ILE A 62 3.75 -1.59 3.25
CA ILE A 62 4.94 -0.77 3.35
C ILE A 62 6.11 -1.61 2.88
N ARG A 63 6.88 -1.09 1.94
CA ARG A 63 8.18 -1.63 1.56
C ARG A 63 9.25 -0.82 2.27
N TRP A 64 9.92 -1.42 3.22
CA TRP A 64 10.96 -0.73 3.98
C TRP A 64 12.20 -0.43 3.16
N ASP A 65 12.45 -1.24 2.13
CA ASP A 65 13.51 -1.05 1.14
C ASP A 65 13.17 0.00 0.05
N GLY A 66 11.94 0.51 0.05
CA GLY A 66 11.48 1.55 -0.86
C GLY A 66 11.14 1.08 -2.27
N CYS A 67 10.93 2.04 -3.16
CA CYS A 67 10.63 1.79 -4.56
C CYS A 67 11.84 1.19 -5.29
N ALA A 68 11.59 0.20 -6.13
CA ALA A 68 12.67 -0.46 -6.89
C ALA A 68 13.14 0.33 -8.10
N ALA A 69 12.37 1.33 -8.57
CA ALA A 69 12.69 2.11 -9.77
C ALA A 69 13.96 2.94 -9.57
N PRO A 70 14.97 2.83 -10.45
CA PRO A 70 16.22 3.57 -10.31
C PRO A 70 16.02 5.08 -10.29
N GLU A 71 15.09 5.62 -11.09
CA GLU A 71 14.74 7.04 -11.14
C GLU A 71 14.27 7.56 -9.79
N VAL A 72 13.45 6.76 -9.10
CA VAL A 72 12.94 7.10 -7.77
C VAL A 72 14.07 7.08 -6.75
N ARG A 73 14.89 6.03 -6.75
CA ARG A 73 16.03 5.89 -5.82
C ARG A 73 17.05 7.01 -5.97
N ALA A 74 17.30 7.44 -7.20
CA ALA A 74 18.22 8.54 -7.47
C ALA A 74 17.70 9.87 -6.90
N GLU A 75 16.38 10.08 -6.89
CA GLU A 75 15.77 11.34 -6.44
C GLU A 75 15.51 11.39 -4.93
N VAL A 76 15.02 10.31 -4.33
CA VAL A 76 14.56 10.31 -2.93
C VAL A 76 15.48 9.57 -1.96
N GLY A 77 16.46 8.81 -2.46
CA GLY A 77 17.36 8.01 -1.63
C GLY A 77 16.61 6.94 -0.83
N GLU A 78 16.90 6.84 0.46
CA GLU A 78 16.23 5.92 1.38
C GLU A 78 14.86 6.48 1.76
N CYS A 79 13.81 5.92 1.15
CA CYS A 79 12.44 6.35 1.36
C CYS A 79 11.53 5.11 1.37
N PRO A 80 10.97 4.72 2.52
CA PRO A 80 9.97 3.68 2.56
C PRO A 80 8.80 4.01 1.64
N GLU A 81 8.27 2.98 0.97
CA GLU A 81 7.17 3.13 0.03
C GLU A 81 5.92 2.41 0.55
N PHE A 82 4.80 3.10 0.55
CA PHE A 82 3.49 2.47 0.70
C PHE A 82 2.90 2.20 -0.67
N ASN A 83 2.61 0.94 -1.00
CA ASN A 83 2.07 0.57 -2.29
C ASN A 83 0.97 -0.49 -2.20
N GLY A 84 0.32 -0.75 -3.33
CA GLY A 84 -0.70 -1.77 -3.43
C GLY A 84 -1.94 -1.47 -2.61
N LEU A 85 -2.23 -0.21 -2.34
CA LEU A 85 -3.45 0.22 -1.66
C LEU A 85 -4.67 -0.18 -2.49
N ASP A 86 -5.53 -0.98 -1.89
CA ASP A 86 -6.82 -1.32 -2.46
C ASP A 86 -7.89 -1.42 -1.37
N VAL A 87 -9.09 -0.98 -1.70
CA VAL A 87 -10.26 -1.01 -0.83
C VAL A 87 -11.38 -1.71 -1.59
N ARG A 88 -12.11 -2.59 -0.91
CA ARG A 88 -13.26 -3.30 -1.47
C ARG A 88 -14.20 -2.34 -2.19
N ALA A 89 -14.59 -2.68 -3.42
CA ALA A 89 -15.29 -1.77 -4.34
C ALA A 89 -16.51 -1.06 -3.74
N GLY A 90 -17.35 -1.78 -3.00
CA GLY A 90 -18.55 -1.21 -2.36
C GLY A 90 -18.27 -0.32 -1.13
N LEU A 91 -17.03 -0.25 -0.67
CA LEU A 91 -16.63 0.48 0.56
C LEU A 91 -15.67 1.62 0.30
N ARG A 92 -15.41 1.95 -0.96
CA ARG A 92 -14.57 3.10 -1.34
C ARG A 92 -15.25 4.42 -0.98
N GLY A 93 -14.45 5.45 -0.71
CA GLY A 93 -14.94 6.76 -0.32
C GLY A 93 -15.41 6.88 1.12
N GLN A 94 -15.08 5.91 1.98
CA GLN A 94 -15.45 5.88 3.40
C GLN A 94 -14.27 6.05 4.36
N GLY A 95 -13.13 6.52 3.86
CA GLY A 95 -11.95 6.80 4.67
C GLY A 95 -11.05 5.60 4.98
N ILE A 96 -11.31 4.42 4.44
CA ILE A 96 -10.51 3.21 4.69
C ILE A 96 -9.09 3.36 4.13
N GLY A 97 -8.97 3.86 2.90
CA GLY A 97 -7.67 4.13 2.28
C GLY A 97 -6.85 5.14 3.07
N THR A 98 -7.48 6.21 3.52
CA THR A 98 -6.86 7.22 4.39
C THR A 98 -6.36 6.61 5.70
N ALA A 99 -7.16 5.75 6.32
CA ALA A 99 -6.78 5.06 7.57
C ALA A 99 -5.57 4.14 7.36
N LEU A 100 -5.50 3.42 6.24
CA LEU A 100 -4.35 2.60 5.87
C LEU A 100 -3.08 3.43 5.68
N ILE A 101 -3.17 4.57 5.00
CA ILE A 101 -2.04 5.48 4.80
C ILE A 101 -1.56 6.05 6.13
N HIS A 102 -2.46 6.51 6.99
CA HIS A 102 -2.10 7.03 8.31
C HIS A 102 -1.42 5.97 9.18
N ALA A 103 -1.90 4.71 9.13
CA ALA A 103 -1.24 3.61 9.84
C ALA A 103 0.17 3.35 9.31
N ALA A 104 0.38 3.43 7.99
CA ALA A 104 1.70 3.32 7.39
C ALA A 104 2.64 4.46 7.81
N GLU A 105 2.14 5.69 7.90
CA GLU A 105 2.89 6.84 8.40
C GLU A 105 3.33 6.65 9.86
N GLU A 106 2.43 6.20 10.72
CA GLU A 106 2.76 5.95 12.14
C GLU A 106 3.82 4.86 12.28
N LEU A 107 3.67 3.74 11.58
CA LEU A 107 4.68 2.68 11.60
C LEU A 107 6.04 3.16 11.07
N THR A 108 6.03 4.03 10.07
CA THR A 108 7.26 4.63 9.54
C THR A 108 7.93 5.51 10.61
N ARG A 109 7.16 6.35 11.32
CA ARG A 109 7.68 7.17 12.45
C ARG A 109 8.20 6.30 13.59
N GLU A 110 7.51 5.24 13.95
CA GLU A 110 7.94 4.29 14.99
C GLU A 110 9.29 3.63 14.68
N ARG A 111 9.60 3.45 13.39
CA ARG A 111 10.90 2.95 12.92
C ARG A 111 11.96 4.05 12.77
N GLY A 112 11.64 5.29 13.16
CA GLY A 112 12.55 6.44 13.01
C GLY A 112 12.58 7.04 11.61
N GLY A 113 11.66 6.64 10.72
CA GLY A 113 11.54 7.22 9.39
C GLY A 113 10.95 8.62 9.41
N THR A 114 11.46 9.48 8.53
CA THR A 114 11.08 10.90 8.44
C THR A 114 10.33 11.24 7.15
N VAL A 115 10.13 10.27 6.29
CA VAL A 115 9.45 10.42 5.00
C VAL A 115 8.76 9.13 4.63
N LEU A 116 7.61 9.24 3.98
CA LEU A 116 6.94 8.12 3.33
C LEU A 116 6.66 8.51 1.88
N GLY A 117 6.87 7.58 0.97
CA GLY A 117 6.60 7.76 -0.45
C GLY A 117 5.53 6.83 -0.95
N LEU A 118 4.93 7.18 -2.06
CA LEU A 118 4.01 6.33 -2.80
C LEU A 118 3.97 6.69 -4.28
N GLY A 119 3.77 5.67 -5.08
CA GLY A 119 3.60 5.82 -6.52
C GLY A 119 2.13 5.88 -6.91
N VAL A 120 1.82 6.67 -7.92
CA VAL A 120 0.49 6.75 -8.52
C VAL A 120 0.58 6.69 -10.03
N GLY A 121 -0.25 5.85 -10.66
CA GLY A 121 -0.38 5.80 -12.12
C GLY A 121 -0.92 7.12 -12.67
N ARG A 122 -0.40 7.54 -13.81
CA ARG A 122 -0.86 8.76 -14.50
C ARG A 122 -2.32 8.68 -14.95
N ASP A 123 -2.85 7.48 -15.08
CA ASP A 123 -4.23 7.19 -15.44
C ASP A 123 -5.16 7.10 -14.22
N ASN A 124 -4.66 7.39 -13.01
CA ASN A 124 -5.44 7.33 -11.76
C ASN A 124 -5.55 8.69 -11.06
N PRO A 125 -6.30 9.65 -11.64
CA PRO A 125 -6.44 11.00 -11.06
C PRO A 125 -7.16 11.00 -9.71
N ARG A 126 -8.00 10.01 -9.44
CA ARG A 126 -8.71 9.87 -8.17
C ARG A 126 -7.75 9.59 -7.01
N ALA A 127 -6.83 8.66 -7.21
CA ALA A 127 -5.80 8.37 -6.22
C ALA A 127 -4.85 9.55 -6.04
N ALA A 128 -4.45 10.20 -7.14
CA ALA A 128 -3.60 11.40 -7.10
C ALA A 128 -4.23 12.52 -6.27
N ALA A 129 -5.55 12.76 -6.42
CA ALA A 129 -6.28 13.75 -5.64
C ALA A 129 -6.33 13.39 -4.14
N LEU A 130 -6.53 12.12 -3.79
CA LEU A 130 -6.48 11.65 -2.40
C LEU A 130 -5.11 11.92 -1.79
N TYR A 131 -4.04 11.54 -2.47
CA TYR A 131 -2.67 11.69 -1.95
C TYR A 131 -2.30 13.17 -1.80
N ALA A 132 -2.70 14.02 -2.74
CA ALA A 132 -2.50 15.47 -2.63
C ALA A 132 -3.20 16.05 -1.39
N ARG A 133 -4.43 15.64 -1.11
CA ARG A 133 -5.16 16.06 0.12
C ARG A 133 -4.46 15.60 1.40
N LEU A 134 -3.77 14.47 1.37
CA LEU A 134 -3.02 13.95 2.51
C LEU A 134 -1.62 14.56 2.65
N GLY A 135 -1.25 15.48 1.77
CA GLY A 135 0.02 16.22 1.85
C GLY A 135 1.19 15.58 1.10
N TYR A 136 0.93 14.63 0.22
CA TYR A 136 1.95 14.04 -0.66
C TYR A 136 2.19 14.94 -1.86
N ALA A 137 3.44 15.24 -2.15
CA ALA A 137 3.85 16.08 -3.27
C ALA A 137 4.66 15.27 -4.30
N PRO A 138 4.43 15.49 -5.61
CA PRO A 138 5.15 14.79 -6.66
C PRO A 138 6.63 15.20 -6.69
N VAL A 139 7.51 14.21 -6.88
CA VAL A 139 8.96 14.44 -6.93
C VAL A 139 9.61 13.94 -8.23
N VAL A 140 9.15 12.84 -8.79
CA VAL A 140 9.73 12.27 -10.01
C VAL A 140 8.73 11.42 -10.78
N ALA A 141 8.79 11.50 -12.11
CA ALA A 141 8.10 10.57 -12.98
C ALA A 141 8.96 9.31 -13.18
N TYR A 142 8.32 8.14 -13.25
CA TYR A 142 9.01 6.89 -13.46
C TYR A 142 8.11 5.88 -14.17
N THR A 143 8.69 4.77 -14.60
CA THR A 143 7.95 3.64 -15.13
C THR A 143 7.94 2.52 -14.09
N ASP A 144 6.75 2.09 -13.69
CA ASP A 144 6.59 0.93 -12.80
C ASP A 144 6.54 -0.34 -13.66
N HIS A 145 7.53 -1.20 -13.46
CA HIS A 145 7.61 -2.50 -14.13
C HIS A 145 7.13 -3.59 -13.16
N TRP A 146 6.08 -4.29 -13.53
CA TRP A 146 5.55 -5.37 -12.72
C TRP A 146 5.11 -6.56 -13.56
N SER A 147 4.91 -7.70 -12.94
CA SER A 147 4.48 -8.91 -13.62
C SER A 147 3.39 -9.65 -12.86
N ARG A 148 2.65 -10.43 -13.59
CA ARG A 148 1.60 -11.31 -13.06
C ARG A 148 1.65 -12.63 -13.78
N THR A 149 1.53 -13.73 -13.03
CA THR A 149 1.37 -15.06 -13.60
C THR A 149 -0.11 -15.43 -13.64
N ASP A 150 -0.60 -15.86 -14.79
CA ASP A 150 -1.98 -16.28 -14.98
C ASP A 150 -2.23 -17.72 -14.48
N ALA A 151 -3.48 -18.16 -14.55
CA ALA A 151 -3.87 -19.50 -14.08
C ALA A 151 -3.21 -20.64 -14.89
N GLU A 152 -2.77 -20.36 -16.12
CA GLU A 152 -2.06 -21.30 -16.99
C GLU A 152 -0.52 -21.27 -16.79
N GLY A 153 -0.04 -20.50 -15.81
CA GLY A 153 1.39 -20.39 -15.49
C GLY A 153 2.19 -19.45 -16.41
N ARG A 154 1.52 -18.67 -17.25
CA ARG A 154 2.18 -17.70 -18.14
C ARG A 154 2.41 -16.38 -17.41
N THR A 155 3.61 -15.84 -17.52
CA THR A 155 3.96 -14.54 -16.92
C THR A 155 3.69 -13.41 -17.92
N HIS A 156 2.89 -12.44 -17.48
CA HIS A 156 2.61 -11.21 -18.20
C HIS A 156 3.36 -10.06 -17.53
N THR A 157 4.09 -9.28 -18.31
CA THR A 157 4.82 -8.10 -17.83
C THR A 157 4.13 -6.82 -18.25
N TYR A 158 4.16 -5.84 -17.36
CA TYR A 158 3.51 -4.54 -17.54
C TYR A 158 4.50 -3.42 -17.25
N ALA A 159 4.29 -2.28 -17.91
CA ALA A 159 5.06 -1.08 -17.70
C ALA A 159 4.10 0.11 -17.64
N ASP A 160 3.91 0.66 -16.47
CA ASP A 160 2.96 1.73 -16.22
C ASP A 160 3.67 3.05 -15.97
N ALA A 161 3.24 4.12 -16.64
CA ALA A 161 3.73 5.46 -16.38
C ALA A 161 3.17 5.97 -15.05
N CYS A 162 4.06 6.28 -14.11
CA CYS A 162 3.74 6.68 -12.76
C CYS A 162 4.43 7.98 -12.35
N VAL A 163 3.94 8.56 -11.27
CA VAL A 163 4.60 9.65 -10.54
C VAL A 163 4.81 9.19 -9.11
N PHE A 164 6.00 9.40 -8.59
CA PHE A 164 6.32 9.13 -7.18
C PHE A 164 6.13 10.41 -6.36
N LEU A 165 5.39 10.27 -5.28
CA LEU A 165 5.07 11.36 -4.36
C LEU A 165 5.68 11.05 -2.99
N VAL A 166 6.06 12.10 -2.26
CA VAL A 166 6.56 11.96 -0.90
C VAL A 166 5.84 12.90 0.05
N ARG A 167 5.77 12.49 1.29
CA ARG A 167 5.34 13.33 2.41
C ARG A 167 6.40 13.29 3.52
N PRO A 168 6.96 14.44 3.92
CA PRO A 168 7.74 14.52 5.14
C PRO A 168 6.87 14.18 6.35
N LEU A 169 7.36 13.30 7.21
CA LEU A 169 6.70 12.93 8.46
C LEU A 169 7.40 13.70 9.58
N GLY A 170 6.67 14.61 10.22
CA GLY A 170 7.22 15.32 11.39
C GLY A 170 7.66 14.34 12.48
N THR A 171 8.67 14.71 13.23
CA THR A 171 9.07 13.97 14.43
C THR A 171 7.90 13.93 15.42
N ARG A 172 7.67 12.75 16.01
CA ARG A 172 6.77 12.66 17.16
C ARG A 172 7.29 13.59 18.24
N ASN A 173 6.57 14.66 18.50
CA ASN A 173 6.81 15.41 19.73
C ASN A 173 6.49 14.47 20.89
N GLY A 174 7.51 14.08 21.62
CA GLY A 174 7.40 13.27 22.82
C GLY A 174 6.61 13.95 23.94
#